data_de3b8fd796e4522a4905fcddf6c0f9a8
#
_entry.id   de3b8fd796e4522a4905fcddf6c0f9a8
#
_cell.length_a   1.000
_cell.length_b   1.000
_cell.length_c   1.000
_cell.angle_alpha   90.00
_cell.angle_beta   90.00
_cell.angle_gamma   90.00
#
_symmetry.space_group_name_H-M   'P 1'
#
loop_
_entity.id
_entity.type
_entity.pdbx_description
1 polymer ?
#
loop_
_entity_poly.entity_id
_entity_poly.type
_entity_poly.pdbx_seq_one_letter_code
_entity_poly.pdbx_strand_id
1 'polypeptide(L)'
;EGYFDGIGATGFFLGKPEVTGATQEGLSAAIENARQRIAARIRDTIGGAEGEIAAALMVGVRAGIPEEASEALRRTGLYHVISISGLHMALVAGTVIGAIRAVMALFPMWAARHPVRKYAAFAGLVAITAYLVISGGEVATRRSFLMLSVMLVALLFDRAALTMRNLAISAIVVLLVTPHEVVGPSFQMSFAATAALVGAFAW
;
A
#
# COMPACT_ATOMS: atom_id res chain seq x y z
N GLU A 1 2.54 -9.12 -20.47
CA GLU A 1 2.55 -8.50 -19.11
C GLU A 1 3.43 -7.25 -19.10
N GLY A 2 4.72 -7.31 -19.46
CA GLY A 2 5.62 -6.15 -19.40
C GLY A 2 5.16 -4.88 -20.12
N TYR A 3 4.40 -5.01 -21.20
CA TYR A 3 3.85 -3.85 -21.92
C TYR A 3 2.89 -3.02 -21.05
N PHE A 4 2.04 -3.67 -20.25
CA PHE A 4 1.09 -3.00 -19.36
C PHE A 4 1.74 -2.41 -18.11
N ASP A 5 2.94 -2.91 -17.75
CA ASP A 5 3.76 -2.37 -16.67
C ASP A 5 4.65 -1.20 -17.12
N GLY A 6 4.51 -0.77 -18.38
CA GLY A 6 5.31 0.30 -18.98
C GLY A 6 6.75 -0.11 -19.32
N ILE A 7 7.04 -1.42 -19.35
CA ILE A 7 8.36 -1.94 -19.70
C ILE A 7 8.46 -2.06 -21.22
N GLY A 8 9.15 -1.12 -21.86
CA GLY A 8 9.34 -1.11 -23.30
C GLY A 8 10.40 -2.10 -23.82
N ALA A 9 11.36 -2.47 -22.98
CA ALA A 9 12.39 -3.47 -23.28
C ALA A 9 12.99 -4.05 -22.01
N THR A 10 13.49 -5.28 -22.09
CA THR A 10 14.30 -5.92 -21.04
C THR A 10 15.70 -6.21 -21.59
N GLY A 11 16.71 -6.09 -20.75
CA GLY A 11 18.10 -6.36 -21.12
C GLY A 11 18.92 -6.80 -19.91
N PHE A 12 20.16 -7.19 -20.16
CA PHE A 12 21.14 -7.52 -19.13
C PHE A 12 22.45 -6.79 -19.43
N PHE A 13 23.16 -6.47 -18.37
CA PHE A 13 24.47 -5.81 -18.50
C PHE A 13 25.54 -6.84 -18.83
N LEU A 14 26.34 -6.54 -19.87
CA LEU A 14 27.53 -7.34 -20.22
C LEU A 14 28.79 -6.88 -19.46
N GLY A 15 28.70 -5.80 -18.67
CA GLY A 15 29.79 -5.24 -17.87
C GLY A 15 29.26 -4.47 -16.68
N LYS A 16 30.15 -3.81 -15.93
CA LYS A 16 29.75 -2.94 -14.83
C LYS A 16 29.00 -1.72 -15.40
N PRO A 17 27.80 -1.42 -14.90
CA PRO A 17 27.07 -0.23 -15.33
C PRO A 17 27.85 1.03 -14.93
N GLU A 18 28.10 1.92 -15.88
CA GLU A 18 28.62 3.27 -15.61
C GLU A 18 27.44 4.21 -15.35
N VAL A 19 27.51 4.92 -14.24
CA VAL A 19 26.52 5.96 -13.92
C VAL A 19 26.83 7.18 -14.80
N THR A 20 26.19 7.26 -15.95
CA THR A 20 26.17 8.48 -16.76
C THR A 20 25.33 9.50 -16.01
N GLY A 21 25.95 10.57 -15.51
CA GLY A 21 25.43 11.55 -14.55
C GLY A 21 24.17 12.34 -14.92
N ALA A 22 23.13 11.68 -15.41
CA ALA A 22 21.79 12.23 -15.49
C ALA A 22 21.17 12.15 -14.10
N THR A 23 21.39 13.16 -13.27
CA THR A 23 20.60 13.38 -12.06
C THR A 23 19.15 13.53 -12.48
N GLN A 24 18.33 12.55 -12.13
CA GLN A 24 16.89 12.74 -12.24
C GLN A 24 16.52 13.89 -11.28
N GLU A 25 16.30 15.07 -11.82
CA GLU A 25 15.79 16.21 -11.06
C GLU A 25 14.27 16.17 -11.13
N GLY A 26 13.62 16.33 -9.97
CA GLY A 26 12.18 16.36 -9.92
C GLY A 26 11.60 15.72 -8.65
N LEU A 27 10.29 15.83 -8.50
CA LEU A 27 9.56 15.29 -7.34
C LEU A 27 9.73 13.77 -7.21
N SER A 28 9.75 13.05 -8.33
CA SER A 28 9.96 11.59 -8.35
C SER A 28 11.33 11.20 -7.81
N ALA A 29 12.38 11.93 -8.16
CA ALA A 29 13.72 11.71 -7.63
C ALA A 29 13.80 12.03 -6.12
N ALA A 30 13.14 13.09 -5.67
CA ALA A 30 13.09 13.43 -4.26
C ALA A 30 12.39 12.34 -3.45
N ILE A 31 11.29 11.78 -3.95
CA ILE A 31 10.56 10.67 -3.33
C ILE A 31 11.44 9.41 -3.27
N GLU A 32 12.08 9.06 -4.38
CA GLU A 32 12.96 7.88 -4.43
C GLU A 32 14.16 8.04 -3.49
N ASN A 33 14.78 9.20 -3.45
CA ASN A 33 15.85 9.50 -2.50
C ASN A 33 15.37 9.40 -1.04
N ALA A 34 14.15 9.84 -0.74
CA ALA A 34 13.56 9.70 0.59
C ALA A 34 13.33 8.21 0.93
N ARG A 35 12.80 7.42 -0.01
CA ARG A 35 12.63 5.95 0.15
C ARG A 35 13.95 5.27 0.44
N GLN A 36 14.99 5.56 -0.35
CA GLN A 36 16.31 4.96 -0.19
C GLN A 36 16.97 5.36 1.14
N ARG A 37 16.81 6.61 1.58
CA ARG A 37 17.32 7.07 2.89
C ARG A 37 16.61 6.33 4.04
N ILE A 38 15.29 6.14 3.97
CA ILE A 38 14.53 5.39 4.97
C ILE A 38 15.00 3.93 4.98
N ALA A 39 15.12 3.30 3.80
CA ALA A 39 15.61 1.94 3.68
C ALA A 39 17.02 1.77 4.27
N ALA A 40 17.95 2.68 3.92
CA ALA A 40 19.31 2.67 4.48
C ALA A 40 19.29 2.76 6.01
N ARG A 41 18.51 3.69 6.56
CA ARG A 41 18.43 3.85 8.01
C ARG A 41 17.87 2.62 8.73
N ILE A 42 16.89 1.94 8.13
CA ILE A 42 16.34 0.68 8.66
C ILE A 42 17.42 -0.41 8.66
N ARG A 43 18.16 -0.54 7.55
CA ARG A 43 19.26 -1.50 7.43
C ARG A 43 20.38 -1.26 8.43
N ASP A 44 20.77 0.00 8.60
CA ASP A 44 21.82 0.40 9.54
C ASP A 44 21.41 0.15 11.01
N THR A 45 20.10 0.26 11.31
CA THR A 45 19.59 0.11 12.68
C THR A 45 19.34 -1.34 13.05
N ILE A 46 18.76 -2.13 12.14
CA ILE A 46 18.38 -3.53 12.42
C ILE A 46 19.50 -4.49 11.99
N GLY A 47 20.14 -4.22 10.84
CA GLY A 47 21.17 -5.09 10.26
C GLY A 47 20.63 -6.38 9.67
N GLY A 48 21.51 -7.15 9.00
CA GLY A 48 21.22 -8.48 8.52
C GLY A 48 20.04 -8.63 7.55
N ALA A 49 19.56 -9.85 7.39
CA ALA A 49 18.40 -10.17 6.56
C ALA A 49 17.11 -9.55 7.09
N GLU A 50 16.99 -9.37 8.40
CA GLU A 50 15.84 -8.77 9.09
C GLU A 50 15.69 -7.30 8.70
N GLY A 51 16.79 -6.55 8.58
CA GLY A 51 16.81 -5.17 8.14
C GLY A 51 16.34 -5.02 6.68
N GLU A 52 16.74 -5.95 5.81
CA GLU A 52 16.28 -5.97 4.41
C GLU A 52 14.79 -6.29 4.30
N ILE A 53 14.30 -7.26 5.08
CA ILE A 53 12.88 -7.60 5.14
C ILE A 53 12.06 -6.41 5.69
N ALA A 54 12.55 -5.75 6.75
CA ALA A 54 11.90 -4.58 7.31
C ALA A 54 11.83 -3.41 6.30
N ALA A 55 12.91 -3.16 5.55
CA ALA A 55 12.94 -2.16 4.48
C ALA A 55 11.95 -2.52 3.35
N ALA A 56 11.86 -3.79 2.96
CA ALA A 56 10.90 -4.26 1.98
C ALA A 56 9.44 -4.03 2.43
N LEU A 57 9.12 -4.31 3.68
CA LEU A 57 7.77 -4.15 4.25
C LEU A 57 7.37 -2.68 4.43
N MET A 58 8.32 -1.80 4.79
CA MET A 58 8.01 -0.40 5.09
C MET A 58 8.01 0.49 3.84
N VAL A 59 9.01 0.32 2.96
CA VAL A 59 9.20 1.21 1.80
C VAL A 59 9.23 0.49 0.45
N GLY A 60 8.99 -0.82 0.42
CA GLY A 60 8.89 -1.60 -0.82
C GLY A 60 10.24 -1.88 -1.50
N VAL A 61 11.36 -1.67 -0.84
CA VAL A 61 12.71 -1.89 -1.40
C VAL A 61 13.14 -3.32 -1.11
N ARG A 62 13.07 -4.22 -2.12
CA ARG A 62 13.33 -5.67 -1.97
C ARG A 62 14.69 -6.13 -2.46
N ALA A 63 15.43 -5.26 -3.15
CA ALA A 63 16.65 -5.63 -3.87
C ALA A 63 17.77 -6.20 -2.97
N GLY A 64 17.72 -5.95 -1.65
CA GLY A 64 18.73 -6.41 -0.70
C GLY A 64 18.38 -7.70 0.04
N ILE A 65 17.19 -8.31 -0.20
CA ILE A 65 16.80 -9.53 0.51
C ILE A 65 17.67 -10.70 0.02
N PRO A 66 18.40 -11.41 0.94
CA PRO A 66 19.19 -12.57 0.56
C PRO A 66 18.32 -13.67 -0.05
N GLU A 67 18.85 -14.36 -1.07
CA GLU A 67 18.09 -15.42 -1.78
C GLU A 67 17.68 -16.55 -0.81
N GLU A 68 18.52 -16.89 0.16
CA GLU A 68 18.20 -17.90 1.18
C GLU A 68 16.95 -17.52 2.00
N ALA A 69 16.86 -16.25 2.41
CA ALA A 69 15.71 -15.74 3.15
C ALA A 69 14.46 -15.70 2.25
N SER A 70 14.62 -15.30 0.99
CA SER A 70 13.56 -15.30 -0.01
C SER A 70 13.03 -16.72 -0.26
N GLU A 71 13.91 -17.71 -0.37
CA GLU A 71 13.54 -19.11 -0.56
C GLU A 71 12.87 -19.70 0.69
N ALA A 72 13.37 -19.40 1.89
CA ALA A 72 12.72 -19.82 3.14
C ALA A 72 11.29 -19.28 3.24
N LEU A 73 11.08 -18.03 2.87
CA LEU A 73 9.75 -17.41 2.86
C LEU A 73 8.81 -17.99 1.79
N ARG A 74 9.35 -18.40 0.63
CA ARG A 74 8.59 -19.12 -0.39
C ARG A 74 8.15 -20.50 0.09
N ARG A 75 9.06 -21.25 0.71
CA ARG A 75 8.77 -22.60 1.25
C ARG A 75 7.74 -22.59 2.37
N THR A 76 7.74 -21.54 3.19
CA THR A 76 6.76 -21.36 4.27
C THR A 76 5.44 -20.73 3.81
N GLY A 77 5.33 -20.33 2.53
CA GLY A 77 4.18 -19.59 2.00
C GLY A 77 4.08 -18.14 2.49
N LEU A 78 5.07 -17.66 3.24
CA LEU A 78 5.08 -16.29 3.78
C LEU A 78 5.62 -15.24 2.80
N TYR A 79 6.09 -15.65 1.63
CA TYR A 79 6.61 -14.72 0.61
C TYR A 79 5.60 -13.63 0.22
N HIS A 80 4.31 -13.96 0.28
CA HIS A 80 3.23 -12.99 0.04
C HIS A 80 3.23 -11.81 1.05
N VAL A 81 3.74 -12.02 2.26
CA VAL A 81 3.78 -10.99 3.31
C VAL A 81 4.80 -9.90 2.98
N ILE A 82 5.91 -10.24 2.28
CA ILE A 82 6.93 -9.25 1.85
C ILE A 82 6.37 -8.26 0.82
N SER A 83 5.36 -8.67 0.06
CA SER A 83 4.64 -7.77 -0.82
C SER A 83 3.76 -6.82 0.00
N ILE A 84 3.89 -5.53 -0.25
CA ILE A 84 3.01 -4.55 0.39
C ILE A 84 1.58 -4.83 -0.05
N SER A 85 0.77 -5.31 0.89
CA SER A 85 -0.58 -5.80 0.66
C SER A 85 -1.65 -4.84 1.20
N GLY A 86 -2.91 -5.19 0.95
CA GLY A 86 -4.06 -4.49 1.52
C GLY A 86 -4.04 -4.42 3.06
N LEU A 87 -3.45 -5.42 3.71
CA LEU A 87 -3.31 -5.43 5.17
C LEU A 87 -2.43 -4.27 5.65
N HIS A 88 -1.30 -4.01 4.99
CA HIS A 88 -0.42 -2.90 5.35
C HIS A 88 -1.13 -1.55 5.19
N MET A 89 -1.85 -1.35 4.08
CA MET A 89 -2.67 -0.16 3.87
C MET A 89 -3.75 -0.01 4.94
N ALA A 90 -4.43 -1.10 5.30
CA ALA A 90 -5.47 -1.10 6.33
C ALA A 90 -4.88 -0.81 7.72
N LEU A 91 -3.69 -1.32 8.04
CA LEU A 91 -2.99 -1.03 9.30
C LEU A 91 -2.61 0.45 9.38
N VAL A 92 -2.06 1.04 8.31
CA VAL A 92 -1.73 2.48 8.28
C VAL A 92 -2.98 3.33 8.49
N ALA A 93 -4.06 3.08 7.74
CA ALA A 93 -5.31 3.79 7.90
C ALA A 93 -5.90 3.59 9.31
N GLY A 94 -5.97 2.35 9.77
CA GLY A 94 -6.54 1.98 11.06
C GLY A 94 -5.80 2.59 12.24
N THR A 95 -4.47 2.61 12.18
CA THR A 95 -3.63 3.24 13.21
C THR A 95 -3.87 4.75 13.28
N VAL A 96 -3.87 5.45 12.13
CA VAL A 96 -4.10 6.89 12.08
C VAL A 96 -5.53 7.24 12.52
N ILE A 97 -6.52 6.53 12.02
CA ILE A 97 -7.93 6.71 12.41
C ILE A 97 -8.11 6.43 13.91
N GLY A 98 -7.53 5.33 14.40
CA GLY A 98 -7.59 4.96 15.80
C GLY A 98 -6.91 5.98 16.71
N ALA A 99 -5.72 6.45 16.34
CA ALA A 99 -4.98 7.46 17.08
C ALA A 99 -5.76 8.78 17.18
N ILE A 100 -6.32 9.27 16.07
CA ILE A 100 -7.13 10.50 16.07
C ILE A 100 -8.36 10.32 16.95
N ARG A 101 -9.06 9.19 16.84
CA ARG A 101 -10.24 8.94 17.67
C ARG A 101 -9.89 8.83 19.15
N ALA A 102 -8.75 8.19 19.47
CA ALA A 102 -8.27 8.10 20.86
C ALA A 102 -7.93 9.47 21.42
N VAL A 103 -7.20 10.30 20.66
CA VAL A 103 -6.87 11.68 21.06
C VAL A 103 -8.15 12.51 21.24
N MET A 104 -9.10 12.42 20.31
CA MET A 104 -10.37 13.16 20.40
C MET A 104 -11.23 12.68 21.58
N ALA A 105 -11.14 11.42 21.96
CA ALA A 105 -11.85 10.89 23.13
C ALA A 105 -11.36 11.50 24.48
N LEU A 106 -10.14 12.04 24.51
CA LEU A 106 -9.63 12.78 25.67
C LEU A 106 -10.32 14.15 25.85
N PHE A 107 -10.99 14.64 24.80
CA PHE A 107 -11.67 15.94 24.80
C PHE A 107 -13.17 15.77 24.47
N PRO A 108 -13.98 15.18 25.36
CA PRO A 108 -15.36 14.78 25.05
C PRO A 108 -16.26 15.95 24.67
N MET A 109 -16.08 17.11 25.28
CA MET A 109 -16.86 18.32 24.97
C MET A 109 -16.59 18.82 23.54
N TRP A 110 -15.35 18.71 23.07
CA TRP A 110 -14.98 19.08 21.72
C TRP A 110 -15.44 18.02 20.70
N ALA A 111 -15.24 16.76 21.04
CA ALA A 111 -15.65 15.63 20.20
C ALA A 111 -17.17 15.60 19.95
N ALA A 112 -17.98 16.00 20.94
CA ALA A 112 -19.44 16.06 20.82
C ALA A 112 -19.92 17.14 19.81
N ARG A 113 -19.11 18.18 19.57
CA ARG A 113 -19.45 19.30 18.68
C ARG A 113 -18.89 19.16 17.26
N HIS A 114 -18.01 18.17 17.03
CA HIS A 114 -17.28 18.05 15.77
C HIS A 114 -17.41 16.64 15.17
N PRO A 115 -17.45 16.51 13.86
CA PRO A 115 -17.57 15.22 13.19
C PRO A 115 -16.23 14.45 13.19
N VAL A 116 -15.80 13.96 14.37
CA VAL A 116 -14.53 13.25 14.59
C VAL A 116 -14.31 12.14 13.59
N ARG A 117 -15.40 11.43 13.19
CA ARG A 117 -15.34 10.36 12.20
C ARG A 117 -14.84 10.85 10.84
N LYS A 118 -15.25 12.04 10.41
CA LYS A 118 -14.82 12.64 9.12
C LYS A 118 -13.37 13.09 9.19
N TYR A 119 -12.96 13.74 10.28
CA TYR A 119 -11.55 14.13 10.46
C TYR A 119 -10.61 12.92 10.47
N ALA A 120 -10.99 11.86 11.18
CA ALA A 120 -10.23 10.62 11.21
C ALA A 120 -10.18 9.95 9.84
N ALA A 121 -11.28 9.90 9.09
CA ALA A 121 -11.32 9.34 7.75
C ALA A 121 -10.48 10.14 6.75
N PHE A 122 -10.54 11.48 6.81
CA PHE A 122 -9.71 12.35 5.98
C PHE A 122 -8.22 12.16 6.26
N ALA A 123 -7.83 12.15 7.53
CA ALA A 123 -6.44 11.91 7.91
C ALA A 123 -5.98 10.48 7.51
N GLY A 124 -6.85 9.49 7.63
CA GLY A 124 -6.60 8.14 7.12
C GLY A 124 -6.34 8.13 5.61
N LEU A 125 -7.14 8.88 4.84
CA LEU A 125 -6.97 9.01 3.39
C LEU A 125 -5.62 9.67 3.04
N VAL A 126 -5.24 10.74 3.73
CA VAL A 126 -3.93 11.40 3.57
C VAL A 126 -2.80 10.42 3.90
N ALA A 127 -2.93 9.67 4.99
CA ALA A 127 -1.91 8.70 5.42
C ALA A 127 -1.70 7.57 4.41
N ILE A 128 -2.77 6.98 3.87
CA ILE A 128 -2.62 5.92 2.85
C ILE A 128 -2.09 6.47 1.52
N THR A 129 -2.41 7.73 1.18
CA THR A 129 -1.84 8.40 0.00
C THR A 129 -0.33 8.60 0.17
N ALA A 130 0.10 9.11 1.33
CA ALA A 130 1.52 9.24 1.64
C ALA A 130 2.22 7.87 1.64
N TYR A 131 1.58 6.84 2.20
CA TYR A 131 2.13 5.50 2.22
C TYR A 131 2.23 4.89 0.80
N LEU A 132 1.25 5.12 -0.08
CA LEU A 132 1.32 4.72 -1.49
C LEU A 132 2.56 5.29 -2.18
N VAL A 133 2.83 6.58 -1.95
CA VAL A 133 3.99 7.27 -2.53
C VAL A 133 5.30 6.68 -2.00
N ILE A 134 5.39 6.47 -0.69
CA ILE A 134 6.60 5.94 -0.04
C ILE A 134 6.82 4.46 -0.37
N SER A 135 5.77 3.68 -0.53
CA SER A 135 5.85 2.23 -0.81
C SER A 135 6.23 1.90 -2.26
N GLY A 136 6.32 2.89 -3.15
CA GLY A 136 6.68 2.69 -4.54
C GLY A 136 5.52 2.30 -5.46
N GLY A 137 4.30 2.21 -4.93
CA GLY A 137 3.08 2.06 -5.72
C GLY A 137 3.01 0.82 -6.61
N GLU A 138 3.44 -0.34 -6.09
CA GLU A 138 3.25 -1.62 -6.81
C GLU A 138 1.78 -1.88 -7.12
N VAL A 139 1.51 -2.72 -8.12
CA VAL A 139 0.15 -3.05 -8.60
C VAL A 139 -0.80 -3.43 -7.45
N ALA A 140 -0.37 -4.34 -6.57
CA ALA A 140 -1.16 -4.76 -5.41
C ALA A 140 -1.44 -3.61 -4.43
N THR A 141 -0.46 -2.74 -4.23
CA THR A 141 -0.56 -1.56 -3.36
C THR A 141 -1.53 -0.53 -3.93
N ARG A 142 -1.45 -0.24 -5.23
CA ARG A 142 -2.37 0.68 -5.93
C ARG A 142 -3.82 0.20 -5.84
N ARG A 143 -4.08 -1.08 -6.08
CA ARG A 143 -5.41 -1.67 -5.96
C ARG A 143 -5.97 -1.53 -4.54
N SER A 144 -5.16 -1.90 -3.54
CA SER A 144 -5.55 -1.79 -2.14
C SER A 144 -5.82 -0.35 -1.72
N PHE A 145 -5.02 0.59 -2.22
CA PHE A 145 -5.24 2.02 -2.05
C PHE A 145 -6.58 2.47 -2.63
N LEU A 146 -6.90 2.08 -3.87
CA LEU A 146 -8.17 2.45 -4.51
C LEU A 146 -9.37 1.89 -3.74
N MET A 147 -9.33 0.62 -3.35
CA MET A 147 -10.40 0.00 -2.56
C MET A 147 -10.61 0.72 -1.23
N LEU A 148 -9.53 0.98 -0.50
CA LEU A 148 -9.61 1.62 0.81
C LEU A 148 -10.00 3.10 0.69
N SER A 149 -9.55 3.79 -0.36
CA SER A 149 -9.94 5.17 -0.64
C SER A 149 -11.45 5.31 -0.86
N VAL A 150 -12.06 4.41 -1.64
CA VAL A 150 -13.52 4.40 -1.83
C VAL A 150 -14.25 4.21 -0.50
N MET A 151 -13.75 3.31 0.37
CA MET A 151 -14.32 3.08 1.70
C MET A 151 -14.18 4.30 2.62
N LEU A 152 -13.02 4.97 2.62
CA LEU A 152 -12.78 6.16 3.43
C LEU A 152 -13.58 7.36 2.92
N VAL A 153 -13.68 7.52 1.61
CA VAL A 153 -14.54 8.54 0.99
C VAL A 153 -16.01 8.33 1.36
N ALA A 154 -16.49 7.08 1.38
CA ALA A 154 -17.85 6.79 1.85
C ALA A 154 -18.08 7.28 3.29
N LEU A 155 -17.08 7.14 4.17
CA LEU A 155 -17.15 7.64 5.56
C LEU A 155 -17.24 9.18 5.60
N LEU A 156 -16.58 9.90 4.69
CA LEU A 156 -16.67 11.36 4.61
C LEU A 156 -18.08 11.83 4.25
N PHE A 157 -18.81 11.02 3.47
CA PHE A 157 -20.21 11.28 3.10
C PHE A 157 -21.23 10.60 4.03
N ASP A 158 -20.84 10.27 5.25
CA ASP A 158 -21.68 9.60 6.27
C ASP A 158 -22.28 8.25 5.82
N ARG A 159 -21.60 7.56 4.91
CA ARG A 159 -22.00 6.24 4.44
C ARG A 159 -21.22 5.14 5.18
N ALA A 160 -21.80 3.96 5.26
CA ALA A 160 -21.10 2.80 5.77
C ALA A 160 -19.93 2.42 4.84
N ALA A 161 -18.73 2.19 5.41
CA ALA A 161 -17.53 1.88 4.63
C ALA A 161 -17.61 0.47 4.02
N LEU A 162 -17.91 -0.53 4.83
CA LEU A 162 -17.94 -1.94 4.46
C LEU A 162 -19.32 -2.32 3.92
N THR A 163 -19.54 -2.15 2.63
CA THR A 163 -20.78 -2.50 1.94
C THR A 163 -20.47 -3.12 0.58
N MET A 164 -21.32 -4.03 0.11
CA MET A 164 -21.22 -4.61 -1.24
C MET A 164 -21.24 -3.53 -2.32
N ARG A 165 -21.99 -2.44 -2.10
CA ARG A 165 -22.01 -1.31 -3.03
C ARG A 165 -20.65 -0.63 -3.15
N ASN A 166 -19.97 -0.35 -2.03
CA ASN A 166 -18.66 0.27 -2.06
C ASN A 166 -17.62 -0.67 -2.67
N LEU A 167 -17.75 -1.96 -2.44
CA LEU A 167 -16.91 -2.97 -3.09
C LEU A 167 -17.11 -2.96 -4.61
N ALA A 168 -18.36 -2.90 -5.09
CA ALA A 168 -18.65 -2.81 -6.52
C ALA A 168 -18.12 -1.50 -7.13
N ILE A 169 -18.27 -0.36 -6.44
CA ILE A 169 -17.67 0.91 -6.87
C ILE A 169 -16.15 0.80 -6.95
N SER A 170 -15.52 0.19 -5.94
CA SER A 170 -14.07 -0.04 -5.95
C SER A 170 -13.63 -0.89 -7.12
N ALA A 171 -14.38 -1.94 -7.47
CA ALA A 171 -14.11 -2.77 -8.63
C ALA A 171 -14.16 -1.97 -9.92
N ILE A 172 -15.20 -1.16 -10.10
CA ILE A 172 -15.35 -0.29 -11.28
C ILE A 172 -14.17 0.70 -11.36
N VAL A 173 -13.81 1.35 -10.26
CA VAL A 173 -12.68 2.30 -10.22
C VAL A 173 -11.37 1.61 -10.61
N VAL A 174 -11.09 0.43 -10.05
CA VAL A 174 -9.88 -0.33 -10.39
C VAL A 174 -9.88 -0.72 -11.87
N LEU A 175 -11.01 -1.17 -12.41
CA LEU A 175 -11.12 -1.54 -13.83
C LEU A 175 -10.97 -0.36 -14.78
N LEU A 176 -11.39 0.84 -14.38
CA LEU A 176 -11.18 2.05 -15.16
C LEU A 176 -9.72 2.50 -15.17
N VAL A 177 -9.00 2.27 -14.07
CA VAL A 177 -7.58 2.64 -13.95
C VAL A 177 -6.66 1.59 -14.56
N THR A 178 -6.97 0.29 -14.33
CA THR A 178 -6.15 -0.86 -14.74
C THR A 178 -7.02 -1.97 -15.33
N PRO A 179 -7.59 -1.81 -16.54
CA PRO A 179 -8.55 -2.77 -17.11
C PRO A 179 -7.96 -4.16 -17.34
N HIS A 180 -6.66 -4.27 -17.56
CA HIS A 180 -5.95 -5.53 -17.78
C HIS A 180 -5.87 -6.42 -16.53
N GLU A 181 -6.02 -5.85 -15.33
CA GLU A 181 -5.95 -6.61 -14.08
C GLU A 181 -7.14 -7.55 -13.85
N VAL A 182 -8.27 -7.35 -14.54
CA VAL A 182 -9.50 -8.15 -14.34
C VAL A 182 -9.27 -9.64 -14.55
N VAL A 183 -8.41 -10.00 -15.49
CA VAL A 183 -8.08 -11.39 -15.82
C VAL A 183 -7.05 -11.96 -14.82
N GLY A 184 -6.40 -11.11 -14.05
CA GLY A 184 -5.35 -11.50 -13.13
C GLY A 184 -5.89 -12.18 -11.86
N PRO A 185 -5.27 -13.30 -11.41
CA PRO A 185 -5.69 -14.00 -10.20
C PRO A 185 -5.63 -13.12 -8.96
N SER A 186 -4.73 -12.16 -8.94
CA SER A 186 -4.54 -11.23 -7.84
C SER A 186 -5.74 -10.30 -7.64
N PHE A 187 -6.37 -9.83 -8.73
CA PHE A 187 -7.62 -9.04 -8.68
C PHE A 187 -8.77 -9.91 -8.17
N GLN A 188 -8.97 -11.08 -8.80
CA GLN A 188 -10.09 -11.97 -8.50
C GLN A 188 -10.07 -12.43 -7.04
N MET A 189 -8.93 -12.89 -6.54
CA MET A 189 -8.79 -13.33 -5.14
C MET A 189 -9.02 -12.19 -4.15
N SER A 190 -8.50 -11.00 -4.41
CA SER A 190 -8.66 -9.85 -3.51
C SER A 190 -10.12 -9.41 -3.39
N PHE A 191 -10.83 -9.29 -4.52
CA PHE A 191 -12.24 -8.91 -4.52
C PHE A 191 -13.15 -10.01 -3.99
N ALA A 192 -12.87 -11.28 -4.30
CA ALA A 192 -13.62 -12.43 -3.76
C ALA A 192 -13.47 -12.53 -2.24
N ALA A 193 -12.26 -12.40 -1.71
CA ALA A 193 -12.01 -12.42 -0.27
C ALA A 193 -12.73 -11.27 0.45
N THR A 194 -12.66 -10.05 -0.12
CA THR A 194 -13.36 -8.90 0.45
C THR A 194 -14.88 -9.04 0.37
N ALA A 195 -15.40 -9.59 -0.73
CA ALA A 195 -16.83 -9.86 -0.88
C ALA A 195 -17.32 -10.89 0.14
N ALA A 196 -16.56 -11.97 0.35
CA ALA A 196 -16.88 -12.98 1.34
C ALA A 196 -16.89 -12.38 2.76
N LEU A 197 -15.88 -11.55 3.09
CA LEU A 197 -15.80 -10.87 4.39
C LEU A 197 -16.98 -9.93 4.59
N VAL A 198 -17.27 -9.05 3.63
CA VAL A 198 -18.40 -8.10 3.72
C VAL A 198 -19.72 -8.86 3.78
N GLY A 199 -19.89 -9.95 3.04
CA GLY A 199 -21.07 -10.80 3.08
C GLY A 199 -21.27 -11.46 4.44
N ALA A 200 -20.19 -11.97 5.05
CA ALA A 200 -20.23 -12.58 6.38
C ALA A 200 -20.59 -11.58 7.49
N PHE A 201 -20.16 -10.32 7.37
CA PHE A 201 -20.50 -9.28 8.34
C PHE A 201 -21.86 -8.61 8.09
N ALA A 202 -22.49 -8.84 6.95
CA ALA A 202 -23.83 -8.29 6.62
C ALA A 202 -24.97 -9.18 7.14
N TRP A 203 -24.64 -10.35 7.67
CA TRP A 203 -25.57 -11.26 8.36
C TRP A 203 -25.53 -10.99 9.88
#